data_b73fd32c5a19234ebdf31a70d0334cf6
#
_entry.id   b73fd32c5a19234ebdf31a70d0334cf6
#
_cell.length_a   1.000
_cell.length_b   1.000
_cell.length_c   1.000
_cell.angle_alpha   90.00
_cell.angle_beta   90.00
_cell.angle_gamma   90.00
#
_symmetry.space_group_name_H-M   'P 1'
#
loop_
_entity.id
_entity.type
_entity.pdbx_description
1 polymer ?
#
loop_
_entity_poly.entity_id
_entity_poly.type
_entity_poly.pdbx_seq_one_letter_code
_entity_poly.pdbx_strand_id
1 'polypeptide(L)'
;MNRVKQCTSAAFFMVLSWTAAAHPHSFISLQSEPVVKDGLLSAFKMRWTMDEITSSDLLYDAGNAKPGSEVWKKLAAEVMANVLGQHYFSEFWNNGQKVKFDNLPTAYGLARQGHQAVLTFTLPLAKPQPLAGQTYTFSTFDPTYYVDMSYEKDGDVAFAPDYKGACKVSVHTPKPND
;
A
#
# COMPACT_ATOMS: atom_id res chain seq x y z
N MET A 1 -52.48 2.60 57.58
CA MET A 1 -52.26 3.33 56.34
C MET A 1 -50.75 3.51 56.14
N ASN A 2 -50.10 2.56 55.46
CA ASN A 2 -48.66 2.57 55.24
C ASN A 2 -48.38 3.10 53.83
N ARG A 3 -47.76 4.27 53.75
CA ARG A 3 -47.24 4.81 52.50
C ARG A 3 -45.87 4.20 52.25
N VAL A 4 -45.79 3.34 51.26
CA VAL A 4 -44.55 2.83 50.72
C VAL A 4 -43.93 3.90 49.84
N LYS A 5 -42.79 4.43 50.25
CA LYS A 5 -41.99 5.34 49.41
C LYS A 5 -41.21 4.49 48.39
N GLN A 6 -41.57 4.57 47.13
CA GLN A 6 -40.78 4.03 46.02
C GLN A 6 -39.58 4.94 45.80
N CYS A 7 -38.38 4.41 46.12
CA CYS A 7 -37.14 5.02 45.66
C CYS A 7 -36.85 4.55 44.21
N THR A 8 -37.04 5.43 43.28
CA THR A 8 -36.61 5.23 41.87
C THR A 8 -35.13 5.50 41.81
N SER A 9 -34.30 4.44 41.75
CA SER A 9 -32.88 4.55 41.45
C SER A 9 -32.74 4.74 39.94
N ALA A 10 -32.42 5.95 39.53
CA ALA A 10 -32.00 6.24 38.15
C ALA A 10 -30.57 5.77 38.00
N ALA A 11 -30.37 4.62 37.36
CA ALA A 11 -29.06 4.15 36.95
C ALA A 11 -28.59 5.02 35.77
N PHE A 12 -27.67 5.93 36.05
CA PHE A 12 -27.00 6.72 35.05
C PHE A 12 -25.96 5.84 34.36
N PHE A 13 -26.33 5.28 33.20
CA PHE A 13 -25.37 4.59 32.32
C PHE A 13 -24.46 5.63 31.69
N MET A 14 -23.29 5.81 32.26
CA MET A 14 -22.21 6.57 31.67
C MET A 14 -21.60 5.71 30.54
N VAL A 15 -22.06 5.95 29.31
CA VAL A 15 -21.46 5.35 28.10
C VAL A 15 -20.10 5.99 27.93
N LEU A 16 -19.05 5.34 28.42
CA LEU A 16 -17.68 5.69 28.04
C LEU A 16 -17.53 5.33 26.55
N SER A 17 -17.66 6.34 25.70
CA SER A 17 -17.22 6.24 24.31
C SER A 17 -15.71 6.11 24.31
N TRP A 18 -15.21 4.88 24.26
CA TRP A 18 -13.82 4.65 23.95
C TRP A 18 -13.65 5.03 22.49
N THR A 19 -12.96 6.13 22.24
CA THR A 19 -12.44 6.42 20.91
C THR A 19 -11.43 5.31 20.62
N ALA A 20 -11.85 4.31 19.84
CA ALA A 20 -10.94 3.35 19.26
C ALA A 20 -10.04 4.15 18.31
N ALA A 21 -8.87 4.55 18.77
CA ALA A 21 -7.83 5.03 17.90
C ALA A 21 -7.40 3.81 17.06
N ALA A 22 -7.78 3.80 15.79
CA ALA A 22 -7.28 2.82 14.84
C ALA A 22 -5.79 3.12 14.64
N HIS A 23 -4.94 2.45 15.36
CA HIS A 23 -3.51 2.47 15.12
C HIS A 23 -3.20 1.47 14.01
N PRO A 24 -2.30 1.79 13.06
CA PRO A 24 -1.88 0.82 12.06
C PRO A 24 -1.26 -0.40 12.74
N HIS A 25 -1.62 -1.57 12.24
CA HIS A 25 -1.11 -2.85 12.75
C HIS A 25 0.00 -3.43 11.87
N SER A 26 0.29 -2.78 10.76
CA SER A 26 1.24 -3.21 9.74
C SER A 26 1.85 -2.00 9.09
N PHE A 27 3.14 -2.08 8.78
CA PHE A 27 3.89 -0.99 8.16
C PHE A 27 4.58 -1.50 6.89
N ILE A 28 4.41 -0.77 5.80
CA ILE A 28 5.00 -1.10 4.51
C ILE A 28 5.74 0.12 3.97
N SER A 29 7.04 -0.01 3.81
CA SER A 29 7.86 0.99 3.12
C SER A 29 7.77 0.79 1.61
N LEU A 30 7.44 1.86 0.90
CA LEU A 30 7.15 1.87 -0.52
C LEU A 30 8.34 2.42 -1.32
N GLN A 31 8.62 1.77 -2.44
CA GLN A 31 9.47 2.30 -3.51
C GLN A 31 8.79 2.04 -4.85
N SER A 32 8.89 2.98 -5.78
CA SER A 32 8.28 2.89 -7.11
C SER A 32 9.21 3.42 -8.18
N GLU A 33 9.25 2.73 -9.30
CA GLU A 33 9.91 3.17 -10.52
C GLU A 33 8.87 3.33 -11.63
N PRO A 34 8.58 4.57 -12.04
CA PRO A 34 7.76 4.78 -13.22
C PRO A 34 8.47 4.23 -14.47
N VAL A 35 7.77 3.44 -15.28
CA VAL A 35 8.32 2.80 -16.47
C VAL A 35 7.95 3.61 -17.69
N VAL A 36 8.95 4.10 -18.41
CA VAL A 36 8.80 4.80 -19.67
C VAL A 36 9.08 3.85 -20.82
N LYS A 37 8.16 3.78 -21.75
CA LYS A 37 8.28 3.02 -23.00
C LYS A 37 7.82 3.88 -24.16
N ASP A 38 8.64 4.00 -25.19
CA ASP A 38 8.34 4.81 -26.39
C ASP A 38 7.94 6.26 -26.05
N GLY A 39 8.57 6.86 -25.04
CA GLY A 39 8.27 8.22 -24.56
C GLY A 39 6.97 8.37 -23.76
N LEU A 40 6.30 7.27 -23.44
CA LEU A 40 5.06 7.25 -22.69
C LEU A 40 5.26 6.57 -21.33
N LEU A 41 4.57 7.06 -20.31
CA LEU A 41 4.47 6.37 -19.02
C LEU A 41 3.54 5.16 -19.18
N SER A 42 4.07 3.97 -18.99
CA SER A 42 3.35 2.71 -19.28
C SER A 42 3.02 1.86 -18.07
N ALA A 43 3.79 1.97 -17.00
CA ALA A 43 3.64 1.14 -15.80
C ALA A 43 4.39 1.75 -14.61
N PHE A 44 4.20 1.13 -13.45
CA PHE A 44 5.01 1.35 -12.25
C PHE A 44 5.58 0.02 -11.79
N LYS A 45 6.90 -0.04 -11.57
CA LYS A 45 7.50 -1.15 -10.81
C LYS A 45 7.42 -0.81 -9.34
N MET A 46 6.78 -1.65 -8.58
CA MET A 46 6.53 -1.48 -7.16
C MET A 46 7.45 -2.38 -6.35
N ARG A 47 7.98 -1.85 -5.25
CA ARG A 47 8.71 -2.59 -4.24
C ARG A 47 8.17 -2.22 -2.87
N TRP A 48 7.57 -3.20 -2.20
CA TRP A 48 6.96 -3.04 -0.89
C TRP A 48 7.73 -3.87 0.14
N THR A 49 8.36 -3.21 1.07
CA THR A 49 9.08 -3.85 2.16
C THR A 49 8.21 -3.85 3.41
N MET A 50 7.79 -5.02 3.84
CA MET A 50 6.96 -5.20 5.02
C MET A 50 7.82 -5.14 6.28
N ASP A 51 7.27 -4.60 7.37
CA ASP A 51 7.95 -4.64 8.68
C ASP A 51 8.14 -6.09 9.17
N GLU A 52 8.95 -6.29 10.20
CA GLU A 52 9.31 -7.62 10.70
C GLU A 52 8.11 -8.39 11.26
N ILE A 53 7.17 -7.69 11.91
CA ILE A 53 5.97 -8.31 12.48
C ILE A 53 5.05 -8.77 11.36
N THR A 54 4.76 -7.90 10.40
CA THR A 54 3.95 -8.22 9.22
C THR A 54 4.57 -9.34 8.39
N SER A 55 5.89 -9.40 8.33
CA SER A 55 6.64 -10.42 7.58
C SER A 55 6.66 -11.80 8.25
N SER A 56 6.44 -11.87 9.56
CA SER A 56 6.74 -13.05 10.37
C SER A 56 6.05 -14.32 9.87
N ASP A 57 4.76 -14.25 9.59
CA ASP A 57 3.99 -15.41 9.13
C ASP A 57 4.42 -15.87 7.73
N LEU A 58 4.62 -14.92 6.82
CA LEU A 58 5.11 -15.22 5.46
C LEU A 58 6.50 -15.88 5.50
N LEU A 59 7.39 -15.37 6.34
CA LEU A 59 8.74 -15.93 6.47
C LEU A 59 8.76 -17.27 7.20
N TYR A 60 7.82 -17.48 8.13
CA TYR A 60 7.61 -18.78 8.77
C TYR A 60 7.14 -19.82 7.74
N ASP A 61 6.14 -19.49 6.93
CA ASP A 61 5.60 -20.38 5.89
C ASP A 61 6.64 -20.67 4.79
N ALA A 62 7.47 -19.70 4.44
CA ALA A 62 8.57 -19.90 3.50
C ALA A 62 9.66 -20.81 4.06
N GLY A 63 9.88 -20.80 5.38
CA GLY A 63 10.90 -21.61 6.06
C GLY A 63 12.28 -21.43 5.42
N ASN A 64 12.92 -22.54 5.09
CA ASN A 64 14.24 -22.60 4.43
C ASN A 64 14.13 -22.79 2.91
N ALA A 65 12.96 -22.52 2.32
CA ALA A 65 12.77 -22.66 0.88
C ALA A 65 13.73 -21.73 0.10
N LYS A 66 14.30 -22.25 -0.96
CA LYS A 66 15.20 -21.47 -1.82
C LYS A 66 14.46 -20.32 -2.50
N PRO A 67 15.08 -19.14 -2.66
CA PRO A 67 14.50 -18.03 -3.42
C PRO A 67 13.99 -18.49 -4.79
N GLY A 68 12.80 -18.05 -5.18
CA GLY A 68 12.18 -18.40 -6.46
C GLY A 68 11.63 -19.83 -6.58
N SER A 69 11.67 -20.61 -5.49
CA SER A 69 11.06 -21.96 -5.46
C SER A 69 9.52 -21.88 -5.52
N GLU A 70 8.88 -23.04 -5.72
CA GLU A 70 7.41 -23.15 -5.77
C GLU A 70 6.74 -22.66 -4.48
N VAL A 71 7.39 -22.81 -3.32
CA VAL A 71 6.90 -22.26 -2.05
C VAL A 71 6.80 -20.74 -2.13
N TRP A 72 7.86 -20.07 -2.57
CA TRP A 72 7.86 -18.63 -2.73
C TRP A 72 6.89 -18.14 -3.80
N LYS A 73 6.75 -18.88 -4.90
CA LYS A 73 5.79 -18.54 -5.96
C LYS A 73 4.35 -18.61 -5.45
N LYS A 74 4.03 -19.64 -4.66
CA LYS A 74 2.70 -19.79 -4.06
C LYS A 74 2.41 -18.65 -3.09
N LEU A 75 3.31 -18.34 -2.17
CA LEU A 75 3.16 -17.24 -1.23
C LEU A 75 3.04 -15.89 -1.96
N ALA A 76 3.85 -15.67 -3.00
CA ALA A 76 3.75 -14.47 -3.83
C ALA A 76 2.37 -14.35 -4.49
N ALA A 77 1.81 -15.44 -5.00
CA ALA A 77 0.49 -15.45 -5.62
C ALA A 77 -0.62 -15.14 -4.61
N GLU A 78 -0.54 -15.67 -3.41
CA GLU A 78 -1.50 -15.42 -2.33
C GLU A 78 -1.47 -13.96 -1.88
N VAL A 79 -0.29 -13.40 -1.66
CA VAL A 79 -0.13 -11.98 -1.31
C VAL A 79 -0.62 -11.09 -2.45
N MET A 80 -0.25 -11.41 -3.69
CA MET A 80 -0.65 -10.62 -4.85
C MET A 80 -2.16 -10.65 -5.09
N ALA A 81 -2.83 -11.77 -4.82
CA ALA A 81 -4.28 -11.87 -4.90
C ALA A 81 -4.97 -10.91 -3.91
N ASN A 82 -4.44 -10.78 -2.69
CA ASN A 82 -4.94 -9.82 -1.71
C ASN A 82 -4.72 -8.38 -2.18
N VAL A 83 -3.54 -8.06 -2.68
CA VAL A 83 -3.20 -6.72 -3.20
C VAL A 83 -4.11 -6.35 -4.37
N LEU A 84 -4.35 -7.29 -5.29
CA LEU A 84 -5.26 -7.12 -6.42
C LEU A 84 -6.70 -6.88 -5.96
N GLY A 85 -7.17 -7.63 -4.96
CA GLY A 85 -8.49 -7.47 -4.37
C GLY A 85 -8.72 -6.08 -3.75
N GLN A 86 -7.66 -5.40 -3.37
CA GLN A 86 -7.66 -4.02 -2.85
C GLN A 86 -7.29 -2.99 -3.93
N HIS A 87 -7.44 -3.30 -5.21
CA HIS A 87 -7.07 -2.43 -6.33
C HIS A 87 -5.63 -1.89 -6.21
N TYR A 88 -4.70 -2.76 -5.81
CA TYR A 88 -3.29 -2.47 -5.57
C TYR A 88 -3.02 -1.42 -4.47
N PHE A 89 -4.01 -1.08 -3.65
CA PHE A 89 -3.94 0.04 -2.71
C PHE A 89 -3.49 1.34 -3.38
N SER A 90 -3.68 1.49 -4.67
CA SER A 90 -3.06 2.55 -5.46
C SER A 90 -4.06 3.26 -6.35
N GLU A 91 -3.87 4.57 -6.47
CA GLU A 91 -4.62 5.43 -7.37
C GLU A 91 -3.66 6.28 -8.20
N PHE A 92 -4.02 6.52 -9.45
CA PHE A 92 -3.26 7.35 -10.37
C PHE A 92 -4.16 8.38 -11.04
N TRP A 93 -3.71 9.62 -11.08
CA TRP A 93 -4.49 10.75 -11.55
C TRP A 93 -3.66 11.63 -12.47
N ASN A 94 -4.29 12.12 -13.54
CA ASN A 94 -3.75 13.14 -14.43
C ASN A 94 -4.65 14.38 -14.36
N ASN A 95 -4.17 15.48 -13.80
CA ASN A 95 -4.93 16.73 -13.68
C ASN A 95 -6.36 16.51 -13.12
N GLY A 96 -6.50 15.68 -12.09
CA GLY A 96 -7.78 15.37 -11.46
C GLY A 96 -8.65 14.33 -12.20
N GLN A 97 -8.18 13.77 -13.30
CA GLN A 97 -8.82 12.66 -13.98
C GLN A 97 -8.15 11.34 -13.59
N LYS A 98 -8.94 10.38 -13.13
CA LYS A 98 -8.44 9.05 -12.74
C LYS A 98 -7.94 8.28 -13.96
N VAL A 99 -6.70 7.82 -13.88
CA VAL A 99 -6.08 6.93 -14.86
C VAL A 99 -6.20 5.50 -14.36
N LYS A 100 -6.70 4.61 -15.20
CA LYS A 100 -6.91 3.21 -14.80
C LYS A 100 -5.64 2.40 -14.95
N PHE A 101 -5.44 1.51 -14.00
CA PHE A 101 -4.48 0.41 -14.12
C PHE A 101 -5.06 -0.75 -14.91
N ASP A 102 -4.19 -1.61 -15.42
CA ASP A 102 -4.60 -2.89 -15.97
C ASP A 102 -5.11 -3.82 -14.86
N ASN A 103 -5.93 -4.78 -15.23
CA ASN A 103 -6.55 -5.70 -14.27
C ASN A 103 -5.56 -6.69 -13.65
N LEU A 104 -4.43 -6.94 -14.32
CA LEU A 104 -3.43 -7.89 -13.85
C LEU A 104 -2.05 -7.26 -13.81
N PRO A 105 -1.26 -7.54 -12.76
CA PRO A 105 0.15 -7.16 -12.75
C PRO A 105 0.92 -7.99 -13.77
N THR A 106 1.96 -7.40 -14.36
CA THR A 106 2.94 -8.15 -15.13
C THR A 106 4.15 -8.40 -14.25
N ALA A 107 4.65 -9.53 -14.07
CA ALA A 107 5.78 -9.85 -13.20
C ALA A 107 5.54 -9.47 -11.72
N TYR A 108 5.46 -10.44 -10.87
CA TYR A 108 5.45 -10.25 -9.42
C TYR A 108 6.27 -11.33 -8.73
N GLY A 109 6.73 -11.04 -7.52
CA GLY A 109 7.49 -11.97 -6.72
C GLY A 109 7.53 -11.56 -5.25
N LEU A 110 7.83 -12.52 -4.40
CA LEU A 110 8.03 -12.33 -2.98
C LEU A 110 9.38 -12.90 -2.60
N ALA A 111 10.13 -12.17 -1.79
CA ALA A 111 11.47 -12.56 -1.36
C ALA A 111 11.71 -12.21 0.11
N ARG A 112 12.67 -12.89 0.72
CA ARG A 112 13.19 -12.57 2.04
C ARG A 112 14.35 -11.59 1.92
N GLN A 113 14.31 -10.55 2.73
CA GLN A 113 15.43 -9.64 2.96
C GLN A 113 15.66 -9.51 4.46
N GLY A 114 16.61 -10.28 5.00
CA GLY A 114 16.78 -10.37 6.45
C GLY A 114 15.53 -10.94 7.14
N HIS A 115 14.95 -10.17 8.04
CA HIS A 115 13.71 -10.51 8.75
C HIS A 115 12.45 -9.88 8.12
N GLN A 116 12.57 -9.37 6.91
CA GLN A 116 11.49 -8.72 6.19
C GLN A 116 11.12 -9.48 4.93
N ALA A 117 9.83 -9.47 4.59
CA ALA A 117 9.32 -9.91 3.31
C ALA A 117 9.23 -8.70 2.36
N VAL A 118 9.63 -8.90 1.13
CA VAL A 118 9.61 -7.88 0.09
C VAL A 118 8.77 -8.37 -1.08
N LEU A 119 7.68 -7.67 -1.35
CA LEU A 119 6.85 -7.87 -2.53
C LEU A 119 7.31 -6.93 -3.65
N THR A 120 7.55 -7.49 -4.82
CA THR A 120 7.80 -6.71 -6.04
C THR A 120 6.75 -7.06 -7.08
N PHE A 121 6.26 -6.07 -7.80
CA PHE A 121 5.36 -6.29 -8.93
C PHE A 121 5.40 -5.11 -9.89
N THR A 122 5.00 -5.36 -11.13
CA THR A 122 4.83 -4.31 -12.14
C THR A 122 3.34 -4.09 -12.36
N LEU A 123 2.91 -2.85 -12.17
CA LEU A 123 1.53 -2.40 -12.30
C LEU A 123 1.38 -1.61 -13.60
N PRO A 124 0.85 -2.21 -14.68
CA PRO A 124 0.67 -1.53 -15.94
C PRO A 124 -0.48 -0.53 -15.89
N LEU A 125 -0.38 0.55 -16.64
CA LEU A 125 -1.52 1.40 -16.95
C LEU A 125 -2.37 0.74 -18.03
N ALA A 126 -3.69 0.84 -17.92
CA ALA A 126 -4.61 0.34 -18.95
C ALA A 126 -4.39 1.04 -20.30
N LYS A 127 -3.96 2.31 -20.26
CA LYS A 127 -3.51 3.10 -21.41
C LYS A 127 -2.25 3.88 -21.03
N PRO A 128 -1.16 3.77 -21.81
CA PRO A 128 0.01 4.59 -21.61
C PRO A 128 -0.34 6.08 -21.64
N GLN A 129 0.38 6.87 -20.84
CA GLN A 129 0.13 8.29 -20.67
C GLN A 129 1.28 9.13 -21.21
N PRO A 130 1.03 10.33 -21.77
CA PRO A 130 2.09 11.23 -22.20
C PRO A 130 2.95 11.62 -20.99
N LEU A 131 4.28 11.65 -21.18
CA LEU A 131 5.20 12.02 -20.12
C LEU A 131 5.37 13.54 -20.00
N ALA A 132 5.50 14.22 -21.13
CA ALA A 132 5.77 15.65 -21.16
C ALA A 132 4.50 16.50 -20.96
N GLY A 133 4.65 17.63 -20.27
CA GLY A 133 3.59 18.63 -20.12
C GLY A 133 2.40 18.22 -19.24
N GLN A 134 2.57 17.19 -18.42
CA GLN A 134 1.52 16.68 -17.55
C GLN A 134 1.91 16.78 -16.09
N THR A 135 0.89 16.82 -15.23
CA THR A 135 1.05 16.69 -13.77
C THR A 135 0.27 15.47 -13.30
N TYR A 136 0.99 14.52 -12.76
CA TYR A 136 0.43 13.26 -12.25
C TYR A 136 0.48 13.23 -10.74
N THR A 137 -0.54 12.62 -10.15
CA THR A 137 -0.56 12.24 -8.75
C THR A 137 -0.68 10.72 -8.66
N PHE A 138 0.24 10.09 -7.96
CA PHE A 138 0.24 8.66 -7.65
C PHE A 138 0.16 8.48 -6.14
N SER A 139 -0.85 7.76 -5.68
CA SER A 139 -1.08 7.51 -4.25
C SER A 139 -1.11 6.02 -3.98
N THR A 140 -0.48 5.59 -2.90
CA THR A 140 -0.59 4.22 -2.38
C THR A 140 -0.95 4.31 -0.91
N PHE A 141 -2.11 3.79 -0.54
CA PHE A 141 -2.64 3.89 0.82
C PHE A 141 -3.69 2.82 1.10
N ASP A 142 -3.83 2.45 2.36
CA ASP A 142 -4.94 1.63 2.84
C ASP A 142 -6.06 2.55 3.37
N PRO A 143 -7.25 2.58 2.74
CA PRO A 143 -8.35 3.42 3.20
C PRO A 143 -8.92 3.02 4.56
N THR A 144 -8.57 1.84 5.05
CA THR A 144 -8.99 1.35 6.37
C THR A 144 -8.04 1.75 7.49
N TYR A 145 -6.88 2.32 7.17
CA TYR A 145 -5.80 2.65 8.11
C TYR A 145 -5.26 1.47 8.92
N TYR A 146 -5.51 0.25 8.45
CA TYR A 146 -4.97 -0.96 9.08
C TYR A 146 -3.49 -1.14 8.72
N VAL A 147 -3.12 -0.77 7.51
CA VAL A 147 -1.74 -0.80 7.00
C VAL A 147 -1.26 0.63 6.78
N ASP A 148 -0.17 1.00 7.42
CA ASP A 148 0.55 2.24 7.10
C ASP A 148 1.48 1.97 5.91
N MET A 149 1.24 2.66 4.81
CA MET A 149 1.99 2.54 3.56
C MET A 149 2.61 3.88 3.24
N SER A 150 3.93 3.98 3.26
CA SER A 150 4.59 5.26 3.12
C SER A 150 5.79 5.25 2.17
N TYR A 151 5.91 6.33 1.39
CA TYR A 151 7.17 6.78 0.78
C TYR A 151 7.83 7.73 1.77
N GLU A 152 9.07 7.49 2.13
CA GLU A 152 9.75 8.28 3.16
C GLU A 152 10.44 9.53 2.60
N LYS A 153 10.82 9.50 1.32
CA LYS A 153 11.57 10.56 0.64
C LYS A 153 11.32 10.59 -0.85
N ASP A 154 11.61 11.70 -1.50
CA ASP A 154 11.44 11.87 -2.94
C ASP A 154 12.15 10.79 -3.77
N GLY A 155 13.31 10.32 -3.30
CA GLY A 155 14.07 9.27 -3.95
C GLY A 155 13.44 7.88 -3.92
N ASP A 156 12.36 7.66 -3.16
CA ASP A 156 11.62 6.41 -3.17
C ASP A 156 10.73 6.26 -4.41
N VAL A 157 10.54 7.34 -5.15
CA VAL A 157 9.95 7.32 -6.49
C VAL A 157 11.01 7.81 -7.48
N ALA A 158 11.62 6.90 -8.18
CA ALA A 158 12.74 7.20 -9.07
C ALA A 158 12.57 6.56 -10.44
N PHE A 159 12.81 7.34 -11.48
CA PHE A 159 12.91 6.84 -12.85
C PHE A 159 14.18 6.02 -13.05
N ALA A 160 14.15 5.09 -14.01
CA ALA A 160 15.36 4.40 -14.47
C ALA A 160 16.44 5.41 -14.90
N PRO A 161 17.75 5.03 -14.83
CA PRO A 161 18.85 5.94 -15.15
C PRO A 161 18.72 6.67 -16.50
N ASP A 162 18.22 5.99 -17.53
CA ASP A 162 18.03 6.56 -18.88
C ASP A 162 16.97 7.67 -18.93
N TYR A 163 16.10 7.72 -17.94
CA TYR A 163 15.01 8.71 -17.81
C TYR A 163 15.15 9.60 -16.57
N LYS A 164 16.32 9.57 -15.94
CA LYS A 164 16.61 10.42 -14.78
C LYS A 164 16.43 11.89 -15.16
N GLY A 165 15.55 12.59 -14.44
CA GLY A 165 15.24 13.99 -14.72
C GLY A 165 14.15 14.22 -15.77
N ALA A 166 13.54 13.15 -16.32
CA ALA A 166 12.41 13.27 -17.23
C ALA A 166 11.18 13.95 -16.59
N CYS A 167 11.01 13.75 -15.28
CA CYS A 167 9.98 14.41 -14.48
C CYS A 167 10.58 14.91 -13.16
N LYS A 168 10.00 15.99 -12.63
CA LYS A 168 10.23 16.38 -11.25
C LYS A 168 9.30 15.55 -10.36
N VAL A 169 9.87 14.90 -9.37
CA VAL A 169 9.14 14.11 -8.38
C VAL A 169 9.16 14.82 -7.04
N SER A 170 8.03 14.82 -6.34
CA SER A 170 7.93 15.22 -4.95
C SER A 170 7.02 14.24 -4.21
N VAL A 171 7.44 13.81 -3.03
CA VAL A 171 6.67 12.93 -2.16
C VAL A 171 6.00 13.77 -1.08
N HIS A 172 4.73 13.54 -0.88
CA HIS A 172 3.94 14.11 0.20
C HIS A 172 3.32 12.98 1.03
N THR A 173 3.62 12.99 2.32
CA THR A 173 2.98 12.07 3.27
C THR A 173 1.98 12.87 4.09
N PRO A 174 0.67 12.62 3.94
CA PRO A 174 -0.35 13.30 4.71
C PRO A 174 -0.14 13.08 6.21
N LYS A 175 -0.42 14.09 7.01
CA LYS A 175 -0.43 13.96 8.48
C LYS A 175 -1.85 13.67 8.95
N PRO A 176 -2.02 13.07 10.17
CA PRO A 176 -3.34 12.74 10.71
C PRO A 176 -4.18 13.98 10.96
N ASN A 177 -4.36 14.92 10.25
CA ASN A 177 -5.22 16.11 10.34
C ASN A 177 -5.10 17.00 9.08
N ASP A 178 -4.47 16.48 8.01
CA ASP A 178 -4.39 17.17 6.72
C ASP A 178 -5.69 16.99 5.91
#